data_faa7c40547a66a33766b82ef7817a911
#
_entry.id   faa7c40547a66a33766b82ef7817a911
#
_cell.length_a   1.000
_cell.length_b   1.000
_cell.length_c   1.000
_cell.angle_alpha   90.00
_cell.angle_beta   90.00
_cell.angle_gamma   90.00
#
_symmetry.space_group_name_H-M   'P 1'
#
loop_
_entity.id
_entity.type
_entity.pdbx_description
1 polymer ?
#
loop_
_entity_poly.entity_id
_entity_poly.type
_entity_poly.pdbx_seq_one_letter_code
_entity_poly.pdbx_strand_id
1 'polypeptide(L)'
;MRKYFLLYVLSLITLKNFAQVTIANGTQWVCTSNLTMVVNDLDFINNGTFTAGNSLVKFIGNGDNNIGGNSVTSFYDMEIAKASNKKIFLLTDANLDHQLNFTSGLFDLNQKTFTLASTAFLNNENENSRMTGLNGGEALITVTLNAPNSINPGNLGAVLTTSANLGSTTIKRGHKTQTGTGLSTSVNRYFDISPTNNTTLNATLRIKYFDAELNQQNENSMIMFRSTDNGTNWTSQSITSRDVVQNFVEKTGIAAFSRWTLSSASGSPLPVLGLEFTAKRISSNKVQLDWKTIQEINNLGFHIERKKETDNDFASVGFVNSAALGGNSSLPLNYTKIDSNSFVGKTYYRLKQEDINGQFMYSVIRVVNGNTDRTISLKAWPIPAAGDFNIIVQGIDKNDFVQIIDVIGRLIQQVQVSDNVQQKVNKLPAGTYFLRLASNKDIVQKIVTQ
;
A
#
# COMPACT_ATOMS: atom_id res chain seq x y z
N MET A 1 -34.44 -58.18 -28.53
CA MET A 1 -33.71 -58.27 -27.27
C MET A 1 -32.66 -57.13 -27.20
N ARG A 2 -32.97 -56.03 -26.50
CA ARG A 2 -32.04 -54.94 -26.26
C ARG A 2 -31.29 -55.23 -24.95
N LYS A 3 -29.95 -55.39 -25.03
CA LYS A 3 -29.08 -55.57 -23.88
C LYS A 3 -28.76 -54.17 -23.32
N TYR A 4 -29.18 -53.87 -22.08
CA TYR A 4 -28.77 -52.71 -21.34
C TYR A 4 -27.45 -53.04 -20.61
N PHE A 5 -26.39 -52.28 -20.93
CA PHE A 5 -25.11 -52.32 -20.22
C PHE A 5 -25.23 -51.33 -19.07
N LEU A 6 -25.28 -51.82 -17.82
CA LEU A 6 -25.26 -50.98 -16.62
C LEU A 6 -23.78 -50.73 -16.23
N LEU A 7 -23.33 -49.48 -16.46
CA LEU A 7 -22.00 -49.09 -16.08
C LEU A 7 -22.03 -48.65 -14.60
N TYR A 8 -21.49 -49.50 -13.71
CA TYR A 8 -21.25 -49.09 -12.32
C TYR A 8 -20.01 -48.20 -12.28
N VAL A 9 -20.19 -46.89 -12.08
CA VAL A 9 -19.11 -45.97 -11.71
C VAL A 9 -18.89 -46.14 -10.21
N LEU A 10 -17.85 -46.88 -9.84
CA LEU A 10 -17.37 -46.97 -8.47
C LEU A 10 -16.60 -45.69 -8.17
N SER A 11 -17.22 -44.67 -7.57
CA SER A 11 -16.50 -43.50 -7.05
C SER A 11 -15.69 -43.95 -5.83
N LEU A 12 -14.36 -44.02 -6.01
CA LEU A 12 -13.46 -44.20 -4.89
C LEU A 12 -13.46 -42.88 -4.08
N ILE A 13 -14.32 -42.81 -3.05
CA ILE A 13 -14.22 -41.80 -2.03
C ILE A 13 -13.01 -42.19 -1.17
N THR A 14 -11.85 -41.57 -1.41
CA THR A 14 -10.72 -41.66 -0.47
C THR A 14 -11.11 -40.87 0.77
N LEU A 15 -11.67 -41.54 1.76
CA LEU A 15 -11.76 -41.02 3.12
C LEU A 15 -10.33 -40.89 3.61
N LYS A 16 -9.79 -39.65 3.63
CA LYS A 16 -8.57 -39.35 4.41
C LYS A 16 -8.98 -39.49 5.86
N ASN A 17 -8.75 -40.64 6.46
CA ASN A 17 -8.76 -40.82 7.90
C ASN A 17 -7.53 -40.07 8.44
N PHE A 18 -7.71 -38.83 8.88
CA PHE A 18 -6.69 -38.17 9.66
C PHE A 18 -6.63 -38.86 11.03
N ALA A 19 -5.45 -39.33 11.41
CA ALA A 19 -5.25 -39.83 12.76
C ALA A 19 -5.49 -38.66 13.74
N GLN A 20 -6.26 -38.91 14.80
CA GLN A 20 -6.67 -37.89 15.76
C GLN A 20 -6.68 -38.42 17.19
N VAL A 21 -6.42 -37.51 18.13
CA VAL A 21 -6.71 -37.73 19.55
C VAL A 21 -8.13 -37.24 19.79
N THR A 22 -9.05 -38.12 20.16
CA THR A 22 -10.45 -37.74 20.36
C THR A 22 -10.91 -38.02 21.79
N ILE A 23 -11.47 -37.00 22.44
CA ILE A 23 -12.27 -37.12 23.65
C ILE A 23 -13.71 -37.22 23.23
N ALA A 24 -14.32 -38.39 23.36
CA ALA A 24 -15.68 -38.64 22.86
C ALA A 24 -16.73 -37.92 23.71
N ASN A 25 -17.91 -37.67 23.12
CA ASN A 25 -19.03 -37.09 23.85
C ASN A 25 -19.40 -37.94 25.08
N GLY A 26 -19.66 -37.30 26.20
CA GLY A 26 -19.98 -37.96 27.49
C GLY A 26 -18.77 -38.62 28.19
N THR A 27 -17.56 -38.49 27.63
CA THR A 27 -16.33 -38.98 28.28
C THR A 27 -15.55 -37.82 28.87
N GLN A 28 -14.72 -38.17 29.90
CA GLN A 28 -13.81 -37.25 30.55
C GLN A 28 -12.38 -37.74 30.43
N TRP A 29 -11.47 -36.86 30.02
CA TRP A 29 -10.03 -37.06 30.08
C TRP A 29 -9.46 -36.14 31.16
N VAL A 30 -8.90 -36.75 32.21
CA VAL A 30 -8.34 -36.03 33.35
C VAL A 30 -6.83 -36.26 33.40
N CYS A 31 -6.08 -35.17 33.31
CA CYS A 31 -4.64 -35.19 33.56
C CYS A 31 -4.42 -34.93 35.06
N THR A 32 -3.82 -35.91 35.74
CA THR A 32 -3.45 -35.77 37.12
C THR A 32 -1.95 -35.47 37.21
N SER A 33 -1.55 -34.39 37.83
CA SER A 33 -0.14 -33.95 37.94
C SER A 33 0.50 -33.44 36.64
N ASN A 34 1.82 -33.22 36.62
CA ASN A 34 2.62 -32.63 35.57
C ASN A 34 2.84 -33.59 34.37
N LEU A 35 1.78 -34.04 33.75
CA LEU A 35 1.84 -34.91 32.56
C LEU A 35 2.24 -34.11 31.31
N THR A 36 3.11 -34.69 30.49
CA THR A 36 3.34 -34.19 29.12
C THR A 36 2.63 -35.11 28.14
N MET A 37 1.65 -34.57 27.41
CA MET A 37 0.99 -35.21 26.28
C MET A 37 1.62 -34.71 24.98
N VAL A 38 2.17 -35.63 24.18
CA VAL A 38 2.73 -35.30 22.85
C VAL A 38 1.74 -35.69 21.78
N VAL A 39 1.32 -34.69 20.99
CA VAL A 39 0.40 -34.81 19.83
C VAL A 39 1.26 -34.67 18.57
N ASN A 40 1.64 -35.80 17.97
CA ASN A 40 2.54 -35.83 16.80
C ASN A 40 1.76 -36.09 15.52
N ASP A 41 1.61 -35.02 14.69
CA ASP A 41 0.87 -35.03 13.42
C ASP A 41 -0.56 -35.58 13.55
N LEU A 42 -1.21 -35.28 14.69
CA LEU A 42 -2.59 -35.67 14.98
C LEU A 42 -3.44 -34.44 15.23
N ASP A 43 -4.72 -34.50 14.87
CA ASP A 43 -5.72 -33.53 15.33
C ASP A 43 -6.06 -33.81 16.81
N PHE A 44 -6.35 -32.76 17.57
CA PHE A 44 -6.85 -32.83 18.94
C PHE A 44 -8.33 -32.43 18.95
N ILE A 45 -9.23 -33.41 19.10
CA ILE A 45 -10.68 -33.24 19.00
C ILE A 45 -11.36 -33.48 20.35
N ASN A 46 -11.91 -32.42 20.93
CA ASN A 46 -12.61 -32.49 22.20
C ASN A 46 -14.12 -32.41 22.00
N ASN A 47 -14.81 -33.54 22.11
CA ASN A 47 -16.28 -33.61 22.13
C ASN A 47 -16.83 -33.92 23.54
N GLY A 48 -15.94 -34.11 24.52
CA GLY A 48 -16.27 -34.42 25.91
C GLY A 48 -15.77 -33.37 26.90
N THR A 49 -15.14 -33.81 27.95
CA THR A 49 -14.52 -32.94 28.97
C THR A 49 -13.03 -33.20 29.04
N PHE A 50 -12.22 -32.15 28.86
CA PHE A 50 -10.77 -32.18 29.09
C PHE A 50 -10.42 -31.42 30.38
N THR A 51 -9.87 -32.10 31.36
CA THR A 51 -9.38 -31.51 32.62
C THR A 51 -7.87 -31.54 32.57
N ALA A 52 -7.26 -30.41 32.28
CA ALA A 52 -5.82 -30.31 32.01
C ALA A 52 -4.94 -30.55 33.25
N GLY A 53 -5.42 -30.29 34.48
CA GLY A 53 -4.55 -30.23 35.65
C GLY A 53 -3.41 -29.25 35.41
N ASN A 54 -2.17 -29.68 35.73
CA ASN A 54 -0.96 -28.90 35.39
C ASN A 54 -0.19 -29.56 34.21
N SER A 55 -0.90 -30.13 33.25
CA SER A 55 -0.28 -30.83 32.11
C SER A 55 0.19 -29.90 31.02
N LEU A 56 1.20 -30.38 30.29
CA LEU A 56 1.66 -29.81 29.04
C LEU A 56 1.09 -30.61 27.86
N VAL A 57 0.41 -29.94 26.94
CA VAL A 57 0.06 -30.51 25.63
C VAL A 57 1.01 -29.95 24.57
N LYS A 58 1.87 -30.82 24.03
CA LYS A 58 2.90 -30.47 23.06
C LYS A 58 2.50 -30.94 21.65
N PHE A 59 2.33 -30.02 20.72
CA PHE A 59 2.02 -30.28 19.31
C PHE A 59 3.31 -30.30 18.49
N ILE A 60 3.63 -31.48 17.90
CA ILE A 60 4.84 -31.67 17.08
C ILE A 60 4.51 -32.26 15.71
N GLY A 61 5.52 -32.40 14.84
CA GLY A 61 5.40 -33.09 13.55
C GLY A 61 5.50 -32.16 12.35
N ASN A 62 5.31 -32.75 11.16
CA ASN A 62 5.61 -32.13 9.87
C ASN A 62 4.34 -31.79 9.05
N GLY A 63 3.15 -32.09 9.55
CA GLY A 63 1.84 -31.79 8.94
C GLY A 63 1.17 -30.61 9.62
N ASP A 64 0.16 -30.05 8.97
CA ASP A 64 -0.78 -29.13 9.58
C ASP A 64 -1.84 -29.96 10.34
N ASN A 65 -2.25 -29.48 11.51
CA ASN A 65 -3.23 -30.18 12.35
C ASN A 65 -4.22 -29.20 12.99
N ASN A 66 -5.25 -29.76 13.64
CA ASN A 66 -6.35 -28.98 14.17
C ASN A 66 -6.53 -29.22 15.68
N ILE A 67 -6.98 -28.17 16.38
CA ILE A 67 -7.59 -28.25 17.70
C ILE A 67 -9.08 -27.92 17.49
N GLY A 68 -9.98 -28.86 17.79
CA GLY A 68 -11.41 -28.70 17.53
C GLY A 68 -12.28 -29.59 18.38
N GLY A 69 -13.50 -29.79 17.92
CA GLY A 69 -14.55 -30.56 18.57
C GLY A 69 -15.75 -29.69 18.95
N ASN A 70 -16.68 -30.27 19.69
CA ASN A 70 -17.91 -29.58 20.11
C ASN A 70 -17.78 -28.90 21.47
N SER A 71 -16.69 -29.18 22.21
CA SER A 71 -16.41 -28.61 23.53
C SER A 71 -15.21 -27.70 23.49
N VAL A 72 -15.26 -26.58 24.21
CA VAL A 72 -14.13 -25.69 24.43
C VAL A 72 -13.07 -26.45 25.23
N THR A 73 -11.81 -26.39 24.79
CA THR A 73 -10.70 -27.04 25.49
C THR A 73 -9.92 -25.96 26.28
N SER A 74 -9.76 -26.23 27.58
CA SER A 74 -8.86 -25.42 28.44
C SER A 74 -7.54 -26.17 28.63
N PHE A 75 -6.46 -25.58 28.16
CA PHE A 75 -5.09 -26.09 28.36
C PHE A 75 -4.46 -25.38 29.54
N TYR A 76 -3.67 -26.12 30.34
CA TYR A 76 -2.83 -25.48 31.33
C TYR A 76 -1.56 -24.97 30.68
N ASP A 77 -0.73 -25.86 30.13
CA ASP A 77 0.42 -25.50 29.29
C ASP A 77 0.25 -26.05 27.88
N MET A 78 0.64 -25.27 26.92
CA MET A 78 0.73 -25.67 25.49
C MET A 78 2.13 -25.41 24.96
N GLU A 79 2.58 -26.24 24.04
CA GLU A 79 3.78 -25.97 23.23
C GLU A 79 3.49 -26.24 21.74
N ILE A 80 3.82 -25.27 20.92
CA ILE A 80 3.84 -25.43 19.46
C ILE A 80 5.27 -25.69 19.03
N ALA A 81 5.55 -26.90 18.52
CA ALA A 81 6.86 -27.36 18.07
C ALA A 81 6.74 -28.12 16.74
N LYS A 82 5.97 -27.56 15.83
CA LYS A 82 5.76 -28.06 14.46
C LYS A 82 6.96 -27.74 13.57
N ALA A 83 7.10 -28.43 12.47
CA ALA A 83 8.07 -28.04 11.45
C ALA A 83 7.85 -26.59 10.98
N SER A 84 8.88 -25.98 10.40
CA SER A 84 8.83 -24.60 9.90
C SER A 84 7.63 -24.38 8.98
N ASN A 85 6.90 -23.28 9.20
CA ASN A 85 5.68 -22.88 8.47
C ASN A 85 4.48 -23.84 8.61
N LYS A 86 4.58 -24.89 9.41
CA LYS A 86 3.44 -25.78 9.72
C LYS A 86 2.57 -25.18 10.80
N LYS A 87 1.28 -25.48 10.75
CA LYS A 87 0.26 -24.82 11.56
C LYS A 87 -0.51 -25.80 12.44
N ILE A 88 -0.89 -25.29 13.60
CA ILE A 88 -2.05 -25.77 14.35
C ILE A 88 -3.18 -24.79 14.13
N PHE A 89 -4.29 -25.25 13.57
CA PHE A 89 -5.50 -24.45 13.36
C PHE A 89 -6.48 -24.61 14.52
N LEU A 90 -7.02 -23.53 14.99
CA LEU A 90 -8.10 -23.53 15.96
C LEU A 90 -9.44 -23.65 15.22
N LEU A 91 -10.19 -24.73 15.44
CA LEU A 91 -11.52 -24.94 14.84
C LEU A 91 -12.66 -24.69 15.82
N THR A 92 -12.37 -24.64 17.13
CA THR A 92 -13.28 -24.32 18.22
C THR A 92 -12.54 -23.42 19.18
N ASP A 93 -13.23 -22.49 19.85
CA ASP A 93 -12.62 -21.63 20.87
C ASP A 93 -11.88 -22.47 21.89
N ALA A 94 -10.80 -21.93 22.45
CA ALA A 94 -9.99 -22.60 23.45
C ALA A 94 -9.47 -21.63 24.51
N ASN A 95 -9.09 -22.16 25.67
CA ASN A 95 -8.56 -21.39 26.79
C ASN A 95 -7.13 -21.84 27.13
N LEU A 96 -6.38 -20.91 27.72
CA LEU A 96 -5.05 -21.13 28.26
C LEU A 96 -5.02 -20.65 29.71
N ASP A 97 -4.68 -21.55 30.63
CA ASP A 97 -4.66 -21.24 32.06
C ASP A 97 -3.29 -20.78 32.58
N HIS A 98 -2.17 -21.15 31.90
CA HIS A 98 -0.84 -20.78 32.33
C HIS A 98 0.07 -20.30 31.18
N GLN A 99 0.61 -21.18 30.32
CA GLN A 99 1.62 -20.77 29.33
C GLN A 99 1.40 -21.44 27.96
N LEU A 100 1.54 -20.65 26.87
CA LEU A 100 1.75 -21.16 25.51
C LEU A 100 3.18 -20.86 25.06
N ASN A 101 3.99 -21.91 24.88
CA ASN A 101 5.37 -21.78 24.41
C ASN A 101 5.47 -22.02 22.90
N PHE A 102 6.17 -21.13 22.21
CA PHE A 102 6.48 -21.22 20.79
C PHE A 102 7.92 -21.67 20.59
N THR A 103 8.10 -22.93 20.15
CA THR A 103 9.42 -23.51 19.80
C THR A 103 9.64 -23.41 18.29
N SER A 104 8.66 -23.81 17.49
CA SER A 104 8.66 -23.73 16.02
C SER A 104 7.26 -23.93 15.46
N GLY A 105 6.98 -23.42 14.22
CA GLY A 105 5.68 -23.49 13.59
C GLY A 105 4.71 -22.41 14.07
N LEU A 106 3.49 -22.45 13.60
CA LEU A 106 2.49 -21.37 13.76
C LEU A 106 1.23 -21.89 14.46
N PHE A 107 0.60 -21.03 15.25
CA PHE A 107 -0.72 -21.26 15.83
C PHE A 107 -1.73 -20.33 15.17
N ASP A 108 -2.60 -20.86 14.31
CA ASP A 108 -3.57 -20.09 13.53
C ASP A 108 -4.94 -20.09 14.21
N LEU A 109 -5.39 -18.91 14.60
CA LEU A 109 -6.66 -18.74 15.32
C LEU A 109 -7.89 -19.03 14.45
N ASN A 110 -7.78 -18.95 13.13
CA ASN A 110 -8.80 -19.37 12.18
C ASN A 110 -10.23 -18.93 12.57
N GLN A 111 -10.44 -17.64 12.81
CA GLN A 111 -11.71 -17.00 13.20
C GLN A 111 -12.22 -17.39 14.61
N LYS A 112 -11.41 -18.03 15.44
CA LYS A 112 -11.78 -18.44 16.80
C LYS A 112 -11.16 -17.54 17.83
N THR A 113 -11.69 -17.63 19.06
CA THR A 113 -11.17 -16.93 20.23
C THR A 113 -10.28 -17.85 21.04
N PHE A 114 -9.08 -17.36 21.35
CA PHE A 114 -8.17 -18.00 22.29
C PHE A 114 -8.06 -17.14 23.55
N THR A 115 -8.69 -17.61 24.64
CA THR A 115 -8.80 -16.84 25.89
C THR A 115 -7.70 -17.22 26.86
N LEU A 116 -6.91 -16.25 27.29
CA LEU A 116 -5.89 -16.39 28.29
C LEU A 116 -6.47 -16.07 29.69
N ALA A 117 -6.21 -16.90 30.67
CA ALA A 117 -6.45 -16.55 32.08
C ALA A 117 -5.63 -15.31 32.47
N SER A 118 -6.01 -14.59 33.53
CA SER A 118 -5.41 -13.31 33.89
C SER A 118 -3.90 -13.34 34.17
N THR A 119 -3.35 -14.51 34.46
CA THR A 119 -1.91 -14.75 34.70
C THR A 119 -1.25 -15.51 33.58
N ALA A 120 -2.03 -15.96 32.57
CA ALA A 120 -1.49 -16.72 31.46
C ALA A 120 -0.76 -15.82 30.46
N PHE A 121 0.22 -16.40 29.74
CA PHE A 121 1.03 -15.63 28.81
C PHE A 121 1.56 -16.46 27.64
N LEU A 122 1.89 -15.76 26.57
CA LEU A 122 2.61 -16.28 25.41
C LEU A 122 4.12 -16.18 25.66
N ASN A 123 4.87 -17.23 25.36
CA ASN A 123 6.31 -17.29 25.56
C ASN A 123 7.04 -17.61 24.27
N ASN A 124 8.17 -16.94 24.02
CA ASN A 124 9.07 -17.17 22.90
C ASN A 124 8.45 -16.96 21.49
N GLU A 125 7.39 -16.17 21.36
CA GLU A 125 6.95 -15.76 20.01
C GLU A 125 8.08 -15.04 19.28
N ASN A 126 8.25 -15.36 17.98
CA ASN A 126 9.27 -14.79 17.12
C ASN A 126 8.81 -14.83 15.65
N GLU A 127 9.64 -14.36 14.72
CA GLU A 127 9.33 -14.26 13.29
C GLU A 127 8.87 -15.59 12.68
N ASN A 128 9.42 -16.71 13.12
CA ASN A 128 9.19 -18.04 12.53
C ASN A 128 8.21 -18.89 13.34
N SER A 129 7.90 -18.50 14.58
CA SER A 129 7.06 -19.26 15.50
C SER A 129 6.20 -18.31 16.32
N ARG A 130 4.93 -18.22 16.00
CA ARG A 130 4.01 -17.24 16.60
C ARG A 130 2.55 -17.59 16.37
N MET A 131 1.69 -16.85 17.02
CA MET A 131 0.27 -16.83 16.72
C MET A 131 0.00 -16.08 15.41
N THR A 132 -0.99 -16.53 14.65
CA THR A 132 -1.45 -15.94 13.39
C THR A 132 -2.96 -16.09 13.25
N GLY A 133 -3.58 -15.51 12.23
CA GLY A 133 -5.04 -15.58 12.03
C GLY A 133 -5.46 -14.63 10.91
N LEU A 134 -4.88 -14.77 9.72
CA LEU A 134 -5.19 -13.89 8.56
C LEU A 134 -6.67 -13.95 8.16
N ASN A 135 -7.36 -15.07 8.43
CA ASN A 135 -8.80 -15.21 8.23
C ASN A 135 -9.63 -14.59 9.37
N GLY A 136 -8.99 -14.11 10.42
CA GLY A 136 -9.60 -13.58 11.64
C GLY A 136 -9.34 -14.49 12.84
N GLY A 137 -9.95 -14.13 13.95
CA GLY A 137 -9.74 -14.72 15.27
C GLY A 137 -8.97 -13.78 16.19
N GLU A 138 -9.13 -13.94 17.50
CA GLU A 138 -8.58 -13.04 18.50
C GLU A 138 -7.99 -13.83 19.68
N ALA A 139 -6.80 -13.43 20.14
CA ALA A 139 -6.31 -13.78 21.45
C ALA A 139 -6.81 -12.74 22.46
N LEU A 140 -7.39 -13.17 23.57
CA LEU A 140 -8.05 -12.30 24.54
C LEU A 140 -7.52 -12.57 25.95
N ILE A 141 -7.23 -11.48 26.68
CA ILE A 141 -6.94 -11.53 28.12
C ILE A 141 -7.74 -10.45 28.84
N THR A 142 -8.21 -10.74 30.06
CA THR A 142 -8.79 -9.76 30.96
C THR A 142 -8.02 -9.74 32.27
N VAL A 143 -7.46 -8.56 32.60
CA VAL A 143 -6.63 -8.36 33.79
C VAL A 143 -7.06 -7.09 34.53
N THR A 144 -6.82 -7.04 35.83
CA THR A 144 -6.98 -5.80 36.61
C THR A 144 -5.67 -5.01 36.58
N LEU A 145 -5.70 -3.78 36.06
CA LEU A 145 -4.54 -2.90 35.92
C LEU A 145 -4.73 -1.63 36.74
N ASN A 146 -3.87 -1.46 37.75
CA ASN A 146 -3.82 -0.25 38.56
C ASN A 146 -2.47 0.43 38.35
N ALA A 147 -2.48 1.63 37.77
CA ALA A 147 -1.27 2.38 37.45
C ALA A 147 -0.18 1.51 36.75
N PRO A 148 -0.49 0.84 35.62
CA PRO A 148 0.47 -0.05 34.96
C PRO A 148 1.70 0.73 34.51
N ASN A 149 2.89 0.13 34.74
CA ASN A 149 4.16 0.67 34.28
C ASN A 149 4.87 -0.35 33.36
N SER A 150 4.79 -0.12 32.05
CA SER A 150 5.34 -1.00 31.02
C SER A 150 4.82 -2.45 31.10
N ILE A 151 3.56 -2.62 31.45
CA ILE A 151 2.93 -3.94 31.55
C ILE A 151 2.47 -4.41 30.16
N ASN A 152 2.81 -5.65 29.81
CA ASN A 152 2.41 -6.36 28.59
C ASN A 152 1.51 -7.55 28.96
N PRO A 153 0.21 -7.38 29.18
CA PRO A 153 -0.66 -8.45 29.61
C PRO A 153 -0.64 -9.64 28.65
N GLY A 154 -0.44 -10.83 29.20
CA GLY A 154 -0.35 -12.07 28.43
C GLY A 154 0.78 -12.12 27.39
N ASN A 155 1.72 -11.19 27.42
CA ASN A 155 2.72 -10.98 26.36
C ASN A 155 2.10 -10.78 24.97
N LEU A 156 0.87 -10.23 24.90
CA LEU A 156 0.16 -10.03 23.63
C LEU A 156 0.80 -8.97 22.73
N GLY A 157 1.73 -8.15 23.25
CA GLY A 157 2.44 -7.12 22.46
C GLY A 157 1.81 -5.72 22.53
N ALA A 158 0.79 -5.51 23.36
CA ALA A 158 0.31 -4.19 23.76
C ALA A 158 0.89 -3.84 25.14
N VAL A 159 1.90 -2.96 25.16
CA VAL A 159 2.56 -2.54 26.42
C VAL A 159 1.92 -1.24 26.89
N LEU A 160 1.42 -1.23 28.11
CA LEU A 160 0.65 -0.14 28.70
C LEU A 160 1.40 0.53 29.85
N THR A 161 1.40 1.86 29.84
CA THR A 161 1.92 2.70 30.94
C THR A 161 0.96 3.85 31.21
N THR A 162 0.51 3.99 32.46
CA THR A 162 -0.23 5.17 32.92
C THR A 162 -0.22 5.21 34.45
N SER A 163 -0.36 6.39 35.04
CA SER A 163 -0.60 6.54 36.49
C SER A 163 -2.07 6.33 36.88
N ALA A 164 -2.98 6.21 35.89
CA ALA A 164 -4.38 5.99 36.14
C ALA A 164 -4.66 4.53 36.51
N ASN A 165 -5.69 4.34 37.34
CA ASN A 165 -6.27 3.01 37.58
C ASN A 165 -7.19 2.66 36.42
N LEU A 166 -6.79 1.71 35.58
CA LEU A 166 -7.59 1.24 34.43
C LEU A 166 -8.74 0.32 34.84
N GLY A 167 -8.67 -0.29 36.05
CA GLY A 167 -9.62 -1.29 36.51
C GLY A 167 -9.51 -2.60 35.73
N SER A 168 -10.63 -3.32 35.61
CA SER A 168 -10.69 -4.52 34.76
C SER A 168 -10.51 -4.11 33.31
N THR A 169 -9.47 -4.66 32.68
CA THR A 169 -9.05 -4.27 31.32
C THR A 169 -9.00 -5.51 30.43
N THR A 170 -9.83 -5.51 29.40
CA THR A 170 -9.80 -6.54 28.36
C THR A 170 -8.91 -6.07 27.21
N ILE A 171 -7.97 -6.92 26.80
CA ILE A 171 -7.09 -6.70 25.64
C ILE A 171 -7.31 -7.86 24.70
N LYS A 172 -7.64 -7.54 23.44
CA LYS A 172 -7.73 -8.48 22.34
C LYS A 172 -6.63 -8.19 21.33
N ARG A 173 -5.97 -9.23 20.84
CA ARG A 173 -5.02 -9.17 19.72
C ARG A 173 -5.58 -9.96 18.55
N GLY A 174 -5.83 -9.30 17.44
CA GLY A 174 -6.20 -9.94 16.18
C GLY A 174 -5.07 -9.87 15.16
N HIS A 175 -5.11 -10.78 14.18
CA HIS A 175 -4.07 -10.95 13.16
C HIS A 175 -4.58 -10.70 11.73
N LYS A 176 -5.74 -10.06 11.60
CA LYS A 176 -6.32 -9.69 10.30
C LYS A 176 -5.95 -8.25 9.96
N THR A 177 -5.57 -8.03 8.71
CA THR A 177 -5.42 -6.67 8.14
C THR A 177 -6.66 -5.84 8.42
N GLN A 178 -6.46 -4.61 8.86
CA GLN A 178 -7.52 -3.62 9.05
C GLN A 178 -7.57 -2.68 7.85
N THR A 179 -8.79 -2.36 7.44
CA THR A 179 -9.11 -1.38 6.39
C THR A 179 -10.33 -0.59 6.81
N GLY A 180 -10.56 0.58 6.23
CA GLY A 180 -11.75 1.40 6.53
C GLY A 180 -11.52 2.84 6.12
N THR A 181 -12.50 3.70 6.42
CA THR A 181 -12.35 5.14 6.15
C THR A 181 -11.17 5.68 6.96
N GLY A 182 -10.17 6.29 6.30
CA GLY A 182 -8.96 6.80 6.93
C GLY A 182 -7.81 5.78 7.07
N LEU A 183 -8.01 4.53 6.65
CA LEU A 183 -6.98 3.49 6.65
C LEU A 183 -7.14 2.56 5.44
N SER A 184 -6.25 2.64 4.47
CA SER A 184 -6.28 1.79 3.27
C SER A 184 -5.93 0.33 3.58
N THR A 185 -4.87 0.13 4.35
CA THR A 185 -4.40 -1.18 4.79
C THR A 185 -3.47 -1.04 6.00
N SER A 186 -3.46 -2.03 6.87
CA SER A 186 -2.59 -2.08 8.04
C SER A 186 -1.62 -3.24 7.99
N VAL A 187 -0.72 -3.32 8.97
CA VAL A 187 -0.06 -4.57 9.34
C VAL A 187 -1.11 -5.64 9.70
N ASN A 188 -0.71 -6.91 9.68
CA ASN A 188 -1.57 -8.05 10.08
C ASN A 188 -1.65 -8.19 11.61
N ARG A 189 -1.88 -7.07 12.30
CA ARG A 189 -2.08 -7.02 13.75
C ARG A 189 -2.93 -5.82 14.14
N TYR A 190 -3.85 -6.03 15.06
CA TYR A 190 -4.59 -4.96 15.72
C TYR A 190 -4.84 -5.33 17.19
N PHE A 191 -5.19 -4.32 17.97
CA PHE A 191 -5.56 -4.47 19.38
C PHE A 191 -6.86 -3.74 19.67
N ASP A 192 -7.80 -4.42 20.36
CA ASP A 192 -8.89 -3.77 21.07
C ASP A 192 -8.54 -3.70 22.56
N ILE A 193 -8.51 -2.51 23.12
CA ILE A 193 -8.15 -2.28 24.53
C ILE A 193 -9.32 -1.60 25.19
N SER A 194 -9.93 -2.26 26.15
CA SER A 194 -11.18 -1.84 26.79
C SER A 194 -11.06 -1.89 28.34
N PRO A 195 -10.51 -0.84 28.96
CA PRO A 195 -10.49 -0.72 30.41
C PRO A 195 -11.84 -0.28 30.95
N THR A 196 -12.19 -0.65 32.18
CA THR A 196 -13.39 -0.16 32.87
C THR A 196 -13.35 1.36 33.07
N ASN A 197 -12.18 1.89 33.45
CA ASN A 197 -11.94 3.33 33.56
C ASN A 197 -11.19 3.78 32.31
N ASN A 198 -11.85 4.49 31.41
CA ASN A 198 -11.33 4.80 30.06
C ASN A 198 -11.44 6.29 29.69
N THR A 199 -11.15 7.17 30.64
CA THR A 199 -11.18 8.62 30.39
C THR A 199 -9.99 9.29 31.05
N THR A 200 -9.47 10.35 30.43
CA THR A 200 -8.37 11.20 30.98
C THR A 200 -7.12 10.40 31.41
N LEU A 201 -6.79 9.34 30.68
CA LEU A 201 -5.78 8.35 31.12
C LEU A 201 -4.33 8.87 31.04
N ASN A 202 -4.05 9.82 30.15
CA ASN A 202 -2.69 10.24 29.80
C ASN A 202 -1.73 9.06 29.64
N ALA A 203 -2.22 8.02 28.94
CA ALA A 203 -1.53 6.73 28.84
C ALA A 203 -0.50 6.71 27.71
N THR A 204 0.44 5.81 27.82
CA THR A 204 1.35 5.38 26.76
C THR A 204 0.95 3.97 26.32
N LEU A 205 0.84 3.79 25.00
CA LEU A 205 0.69 2.51 24.33
C LEU A 205 1.90 2.25 23.46
N ARG A 206 2.56 1.11 23.65
CA ARG A 206 3.54 0.56 22.71
C ARG A 206 2.95 -0.67 22.07
N ILE A 207 2.86 -0.69 20.74
CA ILE A 207 2.45 -1.83 19.95
C ILE A 207 3.70 -2.50 19.39
N LYS A 208 3.90 -3.78 19.73
CA LYS A 208 4.91 -4.65 19.14
C LYS A 208 4.32 -5.42 17.97
N TYR A 209 5.14 -5.68 16.95
CA TYR A 209 4.77 -6.45 15.75
C TYR A 209 5.92 -7.39 15.36
N PHE A 210 5.72 -8.21 14.32
CA PHE A 210 6.76 -9.02 13.69
C PHE A 210 6.91 -8.57 12.23
N ASP A 211 8.11 -8.69 11.66
CA ASP A 211 8.35 -8.40 10.23
C ASP A 211 7.42 -9.21 9.32
N ALA A 212 7.16 -10.45 9.71
CA ALA A 212 6.22 -11.32 9.00
C ALA A 212 4.74 -10.84 9.03
N GLU A 213 4.42 -9.82 9.81
CA GLU A 213 3.09 -9.20 9.89
C GLU A 213 3.02 -7.85 9.19
N LEU A 214 4.10 -7.35 8.61
CA LEU A 214 4.19 -6.02 7.99
C LEU A 214 3.18 -5.79 6.86
N ASN A 215 2.77 -6.84 6.16
CA ASN A 215 1.80 -6.71 5.06
C ASN A 215 2.18 -5.58 4.08
N GLN A 216 3.44 -5.55 3.67
CA GLN A 216 4.04 -4.55 2.77
C GLN A 216 4.09 -3.12 3.35
N GLN A 217 3.86 -2.92 4.64
CA GLN A 217 4.03 -1.62 5.27
C GLN A 217 5.51 -1.27 5.42
N ASN A 218 5.84 0.01 5.24
CA ASN A 218 7.20 0.51 5.45
C ASN A 218 7.40 0.89 6.92
N GLU A 219 8.24 0.15 7.62
CA GLU A 219 8.50 0.35 9.05
C GLU A 219 9.05 1.74 9.37
N ASN A 220 9.91 2.30 8.49
CA ASN A 220 10.51 3.62 8.71
C ASN A 220 9.50 4.77 8.68
N SER A 221 8.31 4.54 8.13
CA SER A 221 7.20 5.49 8.10
C SER A 221 5.98 5.05 8.92
N MET A 222 6.09 3.95 9.68
CA MET A 222 4.97 3.37 10.42
C MET A 222 4.48 4.30 11.53
N ILE A 223 3.17 4.49 11.60
CA ILE A 223 2.46 5.24 12.64
C ILE A 223 1.29 4.44 13.19
N MET A 224 0.69 4.92 14.28
CA MET A 224 -0.51 4.32 14.85
C MET A 224 -1.78 4.86 14.19
N PHE A 225 -2.78 4.00 14.09
CA PHE A 225 -4.14 4.33 13.71
C PHE A 225 -5.11 3.90 14.81
N ARG A 226 -6.08 4.78 15.09
CA ARG A 226 -7.11 4.57 16.10
C ARG A 226 -8.50 4.55 15.47
N SER A 227 -9.32 3.59 15.89
CA SER A 227 -10.76 3.53 15.59
C SER A 227 -11.56 3.45 16.88
N THR A 228 -12.67 4.20 16.96
CA THR A 228 -13.63 4.17 18.08
C THR A 228 -14.93 3.46 17.73
N ASP A 229 -15.03 2.90 16.51
CA ASP A 229 -16.21 2.26 15.94
C ASP A 229 -15.90 0.90 15.31
N ASN A 230 -15.06 0.12 16.00
CA ASN A 230 -14.67 -1.24 15.61
C ASN A 230 -14.02 -1.38 14.23
N GLY A 231 -13.29 -0.35 13.76
CA GLY A 231 -12.53 -0.42 12.53
C GLY A 231 -13.29 0.07 11.29
N THR A 232 -14.44 0.74 11.46
CA THR A 232 -15.16 1.38 10.35
C THR A 232 -14.46 2.65 9.92
N ASN A 233 -14.16 3.54 10.88
CA ASN A 233 -13.42 4.78 10.65
C ASN A 233 -12.12 4.79 11.45
N TRP A 234 -11.05 5.25 10.81
CA TRP A 234 -9.72 5.30 11.39
C TRP A 234 -9.13 6.71 11.35
N THR A 235 -8.45 7.07 12.40
CA THR A 235 -7.74 8.35 12.51
C THR A 235 -6.27 8.07 12.73
N SER A 236 -5.42 8.65 11.88
CA SER A 236 -3.97 8.61 12.09
C SER A 236 -3.58 9.31 13.38
N GLN A 237 -2.60 8.79 14.07
CA GLN A 237 -2.13 9.29 15.34
C GLN A 237 -0.65 9.66 15.23
N SER A 238 -0.28 10.84 15.74
CA SER A 238 1.13 11.15 15.94
C SER A 238 1.76 10.11 16.86
N ILE A 239 2.98 9.70 16.57
CA ILE A 239 3.73 8.79 17.42
C ILE A 239 4.76 9.53 18.26
N THR A 240 5.17 8.93 19.38
CA THR A 240 6.25 9.45 20.22
C THR A 240 7.59 8.86 19.78
N SER A 241 7.63 7.56 19.51
CA SER A 241 8.81 6.86 19.03
C SER A 241 8.44 5.62 18.22
N ARG A 242 9.39 5.13 17.43
CA ARG A 242 9.39 3.81 16.82
C ARG A 242 10.80 3.25 16.78
N ASP A 243 10.91 1.95 16.76
CA ASP A 243 12.17 1.23 16.63
C ASP A 243 11.94 0.04 15.69
N VAL A 244 12.56 0.09 14.52
CA VAL A 244 12.45 -0.96 13.48
C VAL A 244 13.34 -2.17 13.77
N VAL A 245 14.26 -2.08 14.72
CA VAL A 245 15.09 -3.23 15.15
C VAL A 245 14.40 -4.02 16.25
N GLN A 246 13.68 -3.33 17.13
CA GLN A 246 12.90 -3.93 18.22
C GLN A 246 11.42 -4.12 17.84
N ASN A 247 11.02 -3.74 16.64
CA ASN A 247 9.69 -3.89 16.06
C ASN A 247 8.58 -3.34 16.95
N PHE A 248 8.63 -2.02 17.22
CA PHE A 248 7.56 -1.35 17.95
C PHE A 248 7.28 0.07 17.45
N VAL A 249 6.07 0.50 17.68
CA VAL A 249 5.63 1.90 17.60
C VAL A 249 5.01 2.29 18.92
N GLU A 250 5.30 3.51 19.42
CA GLU A 250 4.84 4.02 20.70
C GLU A 250 4.16 5.38 20.58
N LYS A 251 3.09 5.58 21.36
CA LYS A 251 2.38 6.86 21.50
C LYS A 251 2.10 7.15 22.97
N THR A 252 2.42 8.38 23.38
CA THR A 252 2.07 8.94 24.70
C THR A 252 0.85 9.86 24.61
N GLY A 253 0.32 10.26 25.77
CA GLY A 253 -0.77 11.22 25.86
C GLY A 253 -2.12 10.69 25.40
N ILE A 254 -2.35 9.38 25.49
CA ILE A 254 -3.62 8.76 25.11
C ILE A 254 -4.65 9.02 26.21
N ALA A 255 -5.72 9.72 25.86
CA ALA A 255 -6.80 10.05 26.81
C ALA A 255 -7.75 8.87 27.07
N ALA A 256 -7.95 8.01 26.07
CA ALA A 256 -8.81 6.81 26.15
C ALA A 256 -8.37 5.76 25.13
N PHE A 257 -8.48 4.48 25.50
CA PHE A 257 -8.21 3.35 24.61
C PHE A 257 -9.41 3.01 23.71
N SER A 258 -9.17 2.21 22.68
CA SER A 258 -10.17 1.71 21.73
C SER A 258 -9.50 0.65 20.84
N ARG A 259 -9.86 0.57 19.54
CA ARG A 259 -9.13 -0.26 18.56
C ARG A 259 -7.93 0.49 18.00
N TRP A 260 -6.78 -0.20 17.91
CA TRP A 260 -5.50 0.32 17.44
C TRP A 260 -4.84 -0.64 16.46
N THR A 261 -4.20 -0.08 15.43
CA THR A 261 -3.34 -0.82 14.50
C THR A 261 -2.18 0.05 14.03
N LEU A 262 -1.30 -0.53 13.23
CA LEU A 262 -0.15 0.16 12.63
C LEU A 262 -0.28 0.17 11.10
N SER A 263 0.11 1.28 10.50
CA SER A 263 0.27 1.39 9.05
C SER A 263 1.40 2.36 8.73
N SER A 264 2.04 2.21 7.58
CA SER A 264 3.01 3.21 7.12
C SER A 264 2.30 4.54 6.82
N ALA A 265 2.93 5.65 7.20
CA ALA A 265 2.36 6.98 6.95
C ALA A 265 2.12 7.25 5.45
N SER A 266 2.88 6.57 4.57
CA SER A 266 2.67 6.57 3.11
C SER A 266 1.57 5.60 2.64
N GLY A 267 1.06 4.73 3.52
CA GLY A 267 -0.06 3.79 3.25
C GLY A 267 -1.41 4.34 3.65
N SER A 268 -1.45 5.54 4.24
CA SER A 268 -2.70 6.21 4.59
C SER A 268 -2.53 7.72 4.50
N PRO A 269 -2.81 8.28 3.35
CA PRO A 269 -4.13 8.82 3.16
C PRO A 269 -4.93 7.80 2.37
N LEU A 270 -6.23 7.69 2.62
CA LEU A 270 -7.11 7.27 1.54
C LEU A 270 -6.59 7.99 0.29
N PRO A 271 -6.36 7.28 -0.85
CA PRO A 271 -6.47 7.96 -2.12
C PRO A 271 -7.73 8.79 -1.97
N VAL A 272 -7.71 10.04 -2.38
CA VAL A 272 -8.96 10.71 -2.72
C VAL A 272 -9.75 9.66 -3.43
N LEU A 273 -10.77 9.10 -2.77
CA LEU A 273 -11.51 7.96 -3.28
C LEU A 273 -11.98 8.37 -4.66
N GLY A 274 -11.39 7.78 -5.72
CA GLY A 274 -11.68 8.16 -7.08
C GLY A 274 -10.94 9.41 -7.59
N LEU A 275 -9.63 9.58 -7.34
CA LEU A 275 -8.84 10.55 -8.11
C LEU A 275 -8.79 10.11 -9.58
N GLU A 276 -9.68 10.64 -10.37
CA GLU A 276 -9.66 10.51 -11.83
C GLU A 276 -8.71 11.56 -12.37
N PHE A 277 -7.64 11.15 -13.04
CA PHE A 277 -6.67 12.06 -13.65
C PHE A 277 -6.53 11.76 -15.12
N THR A 278 -6.61 12.81 -15.95
CA THR A 278 -6.42 12.75 -17.40
C THR A 278 -5.43 13.81 -17.86
N ALA A 279 -4.72 13.51 -18.94
CA ALA A 279 -3.80 14.45 -19.58
C ALA A 279 -3.99 14.34 -21.10
N LYS A 280 -4.29 15.45 -21.76
CA LYS A 280 -4.57 15.48 -23.20
C LYS A 280 -3.88 16.67 -23.86
N ARG A 281 -3.18 16.43 -24.97
CA ARG A 281 -2.65 17.51 -25.81
C ARG A 281 -3.80 18.23 -26.51
N ILE A 282 -3.85 19.55 -26.35
CA ILE A 282 -4.89 20.40 -26.93
C ILE A 282 -4.33 21.33 -28.03
N SER A 283 -3.01 21.50 -28.08
CA SER A 283 -2.33 22.22 -29.19
C SER A 283 -0.86 21.76 -29.28
N SER A 284 -0.11 22.25 -30.25
CA SER A 284 1.31 21.94 -30.44
C SER A 284 2.16 22.21 -29.18
N ASN A 285 1.75 23.17 -28.36
CA ASN A 285 2.51 23.60 -27.19
C ASN A 285 1.73 23.57 -25.87
N LYS A 286 0.54 22.93 -25.82
CA LYS A 286 -0.32 22.91 -24.64
C LYS A 286 -0.86 21.52 -24.36
N VAL A 287 -0.81 21.12 -23.10
CA VAL A 287 -1.43 19.91 -22.56
C VAL A 287 -2.42 20.33 -21.48
N GLN A 288 -3.66 19.89 -21.61
CA GLN A 288 -4.69 20.05 -20.60
C GLN A 288 -4.64 18.86 -19.65
N LEU A 289 -4.65 19.16 -18.37
CA LEU A 289 -4.63 18.23 -17.25
C LEU A 289 -5.92 18.45 -16.48
N ASP A 290 -6.76 17.42 -16.41
CA ASP A 290 -8.01 17.47 -15.67
C ASP A 290 -8.02 16.37 -14.63
N TRP A 291 -8.51 16.68 -13.42
CA TRP A 291 -8.71 15.68 -12.39
C TRP A 291 -9.93 15.99 -11.55
N LYS A 292 -10.46 14.91 -10.98
CA LYS A 292 -11.63 14.95 -10.11
C LYS A 292 -11.34 14.17 -8.85
N THR A 293 -11.74 14.72 -7.72
CA THR A 293 -11.74 14.05 -6.42
C THR A 293 -13.18 13.74 -6.03
N ILE A 294 -13.45 12.58 -5.45
CA ILE A 294 -14.78 12.26 -4.90
C ILE A 294 -14.93 12.85 -3.50
N GLN A 295 -13.85 12.84 -2.73
CA GLN A 295 -13.78 13.38 -1.38
C GLN A 295 -12.37 13.90 -1.11
N GLU A 296 -12.21 14.93 -0.31
CA GLU A 296 -10.93 15.42 0.17
C GLU A 296 -10.91 15.48 1.69
N ILE A 297 -9.78 15.06 2.30
CA ILE A 297 -9.57 15.13 3.74
C ILE A 297 -8.16 15.67 3.98
N ASN A 298 -8.06 16.80 4.69
CA ASN A 298 -6.80 17.49 4.99
C ASN A 298 -5.93 17.81 3.76
N ASN A 299 -6.51 17.90 2.57
CA ASN A 299 -5.79 18.12 1.33
C ASN A 299 -5.30 19.57 1.23
N LEU A 300 -3.98 19.77 1.15
CA LEU A 300 -3.38 21.07 0.85
C LEU A 300 -3.55 21.43 -0.64
N GLY A 301 -3.36 20.43 -1.53
CA GLY A 301 -3.45 20.62 -2.96
C GLY A 301 -2.66 19.58 -3.76
N PHE A 302 -2.38 19.93 -5.02
CA PHE A 302 -1.81 19.03 -6.00
C PHE A 302 -0.60 19.66 -6.68
N HIS A 303 0.59 19.07 -6.52
CA HIS A 303 1.71 19.34 -7.41
C HIS A 303 1.49 18.60 -8.72
N ILE A 304 1.66 19.35 -9.82
CA ILE A 304 1.67 18.77 -11.15
C ILE A 304 3.11 18.42 -11.48
N GLU A 305 3.39 17.16 -11.71
CA GLU A 305 4.73 16.70 -12.04
C GLU A 305 4.77 16.16 -13.47
N ARG A 306 5.84 16.56 -14.17
CA ARG A 306 6.10 16.19 -15.55
C ARG A 306 7.48 15.57 -15.71
N LYS A 307 7.57 14.55 -16.57
CA LYS A 307 8.81 13.94 -17.03
C LYS A 307 8.76 13.73 -18.53
N LYS A 308 9.71 14.28 -19.30
CA LYS A 308 9.89 13.95 -20.70
C LYS A 308 10.59 12.60 -20.83
N GLU A 309 10.47 11.92 -21.96
CA GLU A 309 11.16 10.65 -22.15
C GLU A 309 12.69 10.77 -22.09
N THR A 310 13.23 11.97 -22.27
CA THR A 310 14.66 12.28 -22.16
C THR A 310 15.13 12.61 -20.74
N ASP A 311 14.19 12.81 -19.81
CA ASP A 311 14.51 13.18 -18.43
C ASP A 311 14.68 11.91 -17.57
N ASN A 312 15.48 11.97 -16.52
CA ASN A 312 15.65 10.85 -15.58
C ASN A 312 14.51 10.84 -14.56
N ASP A 313 14.05 12.02 -14.09
CA ASP A 313 13.11 12.17 -12.99
C ASP A 313 11.93 13.09 -13.32
N PHE A 314 10.88 13.01 -12.50
CA PHE A 314 9.77 13.95 -12.55
C PHE A 314 10.16 15.28 -11.92
N ALA A 315 9.77 16.37 -12.57
CA ALA A 315 9.91 17.74 -12.06
C ALA A 315 8.52 18.37 -11.87
N SER A 316 8.36 19.14 -10.80
CA SER A 316 7.13 19.92 -10.57
C SER A 316 7.04 21.06 -11.60
N VAL A 317 5.89 21.15 -12.26
CA VAL A 317 5.58 22.20 -13.26
C VAL A 317 4.45 23.13 -12.79
N GLY A 318 3.94 22.91 -11.57
CA GLY A 318 2.95 23.78 -10.94
C GLY A 318 2.31 23.17 -9.72
N PHE A 319 1.60 24.02 -8.98
CA PHE A 319 0.78 23.62 -7.82
C PHE A 319 -0.62 24.19 -7.96
N VAL A 320 -1.62 23.43 -7.52
CA VAL A 320 -3.03 23.84 -7.45
C VAL A 320 -3.54 23.55 -6.05
N ASN A 321 -3.95 24.61 -5.32
CA ASN A 321 -4.52 24.45 -4.00
C ASN A 321 -5.81 23.62 -4.02
N SER A 322 -6.10 22.91 -2.94
CA SER A 322 -7.41 22.30 -2.73
C SER A 322 -8.51 23.37 -2.79
N ALA A 323 -9.57 23.08 -3.50
CA ALA A 323 -10.78 23.90 -3.53
C ALA A 323 -11.70 23.64 -2.33
N ALA A 324 -11.37 22.65 -1.49
CA ALA A 324 -12.10 22.30 -0.27
C ALA A 324 -11.77 23.30 0.85
N LEU A 325 -12.80 23.80 1.54
CA LEU A 325 -12.60 24.68 2.71
C LEU A 325 -11.82 23.94 3.80
N GLY A 326 -10.65 24.48 4.16
CA GLY A 326 -9.76 23.83 5.13
C GLY A 326 -9.26 22.46 4.68
N GLY A 327 -9.22 22.19 3.35
CA GLY A 327 -8.76 20.93 2.79
C GLY A 327 -9.72 19.76 2.91
N ASN A 328 -11.00 19.99 3.29
CA ASN A 328 -11.98 18.92 3.55
C ASN A 328 -13.24 19.11 2.71
N SER A 329 -13.63 18.08 1.96
CA SER A 329 -14.88 18.02 1.20
C SER A 329 -15.42 16.59 1.15
N SER A 330 -16.69 16.42 1.46
CA SER A 330 -17.44 15.17 1.23
C SER A 330 -18.10 15.12 -0.17
N LEU A 331 -17.97 16.18 -0.96
CA LEU A 331 -18.51 16.27 -2.31
C LEU A 331 -17.37 16.23 -3.34
N PRO A 332 -17.65 15.72 -4.55
CA PRO A 332 -16.67 15.70 -5.63
C PRO A 332 -16.23 17.12 -6.04
N LEU A 333 -14.93 17.29 -6.23
CA LEU A 333 -14.32 18.53 -6.72
C LEU A 333 -13.60 18.28 -8.05
N ASN A 334 -13.70 19.26 -8.96
CA ASN A 334 -13.06 19.18 -10.27
C ASN A 334 -11.98 20.24 -10.39
N TYR A 335 -10.89 19.86 -11.04
CA TYR A 335 -9.72 20.70 -11.24
C TYR A 335 -9.25 20.62 -12.69
N THR A 336 -8.68 21.71 -13.18
CA THR A 336 -8.05 21.77 -14.49
C THR A 336 -6.79 22.62 -14.45
N LYS A 337 -5.78 22.24 -15.22
CA LYS A 337 -4.55 23.03 -15.43
C LYS A 337 -4.05 22.84 -16.84
N ILE A 338 -3.55 23.91 -17.43
CA ILE A 338 -2.86 23.85 -18.73
C ILE A 338 -1.36 23.92 -18.46
N ASP A 339 -0.62 22.95 -18.97
CA ASP A 339 0.83 22.95 -19.00
C ASP A 339 1.35 23.34 -20.38
N SER A 340 2.33 24.26 -20.40
CA SER A 340 3.05 24.63 -21.62
C SER A 340 4.09 23.57 -21.96
N ASN A 341 3.81 22.76 -22.97
CA ASN A 341 4.63 21.63 -23.36
C ASN A 341 4.69 21.49 -24.87
N SER A 342 5.79 21.94 -25.48
CA SER A 342 6.08 21.82 -26.92
C SER A 342 6.95 20.61 -27.26
N PHE A 343 7.25 19.73 -26.29
CA PHE A 343 8.10 18.57 -26.51
C PHE A 343 7.46 17.59 -27.50
N VAL A 344 8.26 17.16 -28.49
CA VAL A 344 7.79 16.34 -29.62
C VAL A 344 7.74 14.85 -29.31
N GLY A 345 8.47 14.39 -28.28
CA GLY A 345 8.44 13.02 -27.79
C GLY A 345 7.38 12.79 -26.74
N LYS A 346 7.41 11.63 -26.08
CA LYS A 346 6.50 11.27 -25.00
C LYS A 346 6.78 12.08 -23.75
N THR A 347 5.70 12.52 -23.14
CA THR A 347 5.72 13.22 -21.85
C THR A 347 4.82 12.48 -20.87
N TYR A 348 5.33 12.25 -19.67
CA TYR A 348 4.64 11.57 -18.57
C TYR A 348 4.18 12.62 -17.56
N TYR A 349 2.94 12.54 -17.15
CA TYR A 349 2.36 13.41 -16.12
C TYR A 349 1.82 12.59 -14.97
N ARG A 350 2.01 13.09 -13.75
CA ARG A 350 1.35 12.61 -12.55
C ARG A 350 1.01 13.77 -11.63
N LEU A 351 0.06 13.57 -10.76
CA LEU A 351 -0.22 14.48 -9.66
C LEU A 351 0.47 13.93 -8.40
N LYS A 352 1.09 14.81 -7.63
CA LYS A 352 1.47 14.57 -6.25
C LYS A 352 0.50 15.36 -5.39
N GLN A 353 -0.51 14.70 -4.84
CA GLN A 353 -1.39 15.27 -3.84
C GLN A 353 -0.59 15.45 -2.56
N GLU A 354 -0.71 16.59 -1.90
CA GLU A 354 -0.06 16.88 -0.63
C GLU A 354 -1.10 17.32 0.39
N ASP A 355 -1.03 16.74 1.58
CA ASP A 355 -1.90 17.08 2.71
C ASP A 355 -1.32 18.23 3.54
N ILE A 356 -2.15 18.89 4.35
CA ILE A 356 -1.76 20.01 5.22
C ILE A 356 -0.63 19.61 6.20
N ASN A 357 -0.54 18.32 6.54
CA ASN A 357 0.51 17.78 7.42
C ASN A 357 1.81 17.39 6.69
N GLY A 358 1.91 17.67 5.36
CA GLY A 358 3.07 17.36 4.52
C GLY A 358 3.11 15.92 4.00
N GLN A 359 2.11 15.09 4.30
CA GLN A 359 1.98 13.77 3.69
C GLN A 359 1.60 13.93 2.22
N PHE A 360 2.00 12.98 1.36
CA PHE A 360 1.68 13.07 -0.05
C PHE A 360 1.44 11.72 -0.70
N MET A 361 0.74 11.75 -1.83
CA MET A 361 0.48 10.58 -2.66
C MET A 361 0.56 10.94 -4.15
N TYR A 362 0.89 9.92 -4.97
CA TYR A 362 0.92 10.06 -6.42
C TYR A 362 -0.33 9.48 -7.08
N SER A 363 -0.82 10.18 -8.12
CA SER A 363 -1.81 9.61 -9.04
C SER A 363 -1.18 8.56 -9.97
N VAL A 364 -2.02 7.90 -10.74
CA VAL A 364 -1.57 7.14 -11.91
C VAL A 364 -0.84 8.05 -12.90
N ILE A 365 0.18 7.50 -13.58
CA ILE A 365 0.91 8.23 -14.63
C ILE A 365 0.07 8.26 -15.91
N ARG A 366 -0.03 9.44 -16.55
CA ARG A 366 -0.62 9.62 -17.87
C ARG A 366 0.47 9.95 -18.87
N VAL A 367 0.38 9.33 -20.04
CA VAL A 367 1.33 9.53 -21.14
C VAL A 367 0.68 10.40 -22.20
N VAL A 368 1.37 11.46 -22.58
CA VAL A 368 0.95 12.37 -23.67
C VAL A 368 1.99 12.28 -24.77
N ASN A 369 1.57 11.88 -25.95
CA ASN A 369 2.44 11.89 -27.13
C ASN A 369 2.74 13.34 -27.54
N GLY A 370 3.94 13.57 -28.05
CA GLY A 370 4.29 14.84 -28.64
C GLY A 370 3.46 15.13 -29.88
N ASN A 371 3.41 16.39 -30.27
CA ASN A 371 2.80 16.76 -31.54
C ASN A 371 3.84 16.61 -32.65
N THR A 372 3.67 15.59 -33.50
CA THR A 372 4.48 15.41 -34.70
C THR A 372 4.01 16.26 -35.89
N ASP A 373 2.84 16.87 -35.79
CA ASP A 373 2.29 17.73 -36.84
C ASP A 373 2.82 19.17 -36.72
N ARG A 374 4.13 19.34 -36.70
CA ARG A 374 4.72 20.66 -36.87
C ARG A 374 4.65 21.02 -38.33
N THR A 375 3.87 22.07 -38.66
CA THR A 375 3.96 22.67 -39.96
C THR A 375 5.29 23.39 -40.11
N ILE A 376 6.20 22.78 -40.84
CA ILE A 376 7.49 23.41 -41.17
C ILE A 376 7.20 24.54 -42.18
N SER A 377 7.70 25.73 -41.93
CA SER A 377 7.61 26.85 -42.84
C SER A 377 8.98 27.48 -43.07
N LEU A 378 9.25 27.84 -44.30
CA LEU A 378 10.42 28.60 -44.72
C LEU A 378 9.94 29.92 -45.33
N LYS A 379 10.43 31.04 -44.83
CA LYS A 379 10.12 32.38 -45.37
C LYS A 379 11.41 33.12 -45.69
N ALA A 380 11.40 33.88 -46.78
CA ALA A 380 12.48 34.77 -47.18
C ALA A 380 11.91 36.17 -47.50
N TRP A 381 12.68 37.19 -47.20
CA TRP A 381 12.32 38.59 -47.49
C TRP A 381 13.55 39.50 -47.56
N PRO A 382 13.51 40.63 -48.27
CA PRO A 382 12.47 41.03 -49.24
C PRO A 382 12.48 40.17 -50.50
N ILE A 383 11.35 40.12 -51.21
CA ILE A 383 11.24 39.50 -52.54
C ILE A 383 10.55 40.50 -53.47
N PRO A 384 11.19 40.98 -54.57
CA PRO A 384 12.57 40.70 -55.02
C PRO A 384 13.62 41.23 -54.03
N ALA A 385 14.80 40.58 -53.98
CA ALA A 385 15.93 41.02 -53.20
C ALA A 385 16.89 41.87 -54.08
N ALA A 386 17.12 43.13 -53.70
CA ALA A 386 18.07 44.03 -54.37
C ALA A 386 19.50 43.92 -53.81
N GLY A 387 19.77 42.95 -52.97
CA GLY A 387 21.02 42.72 -52.29
C GLY A 387 20.92 41.49 -51.34
N ASP A 388 21.31 41.68 -50.12
CA ASP A 388 21.14 40.66 -49.10
C ASP A 388 19.66 40.45 -48.78
N PHE A 389 19.31 39.24 -48.39
CA PHE A 389 17.97 38.90 -47.89
C PHE A 389 18.01 38.05 -46.63
N ASN A 390 16.91 37.96 -45.94
CA ASN A 390 16.79 37.21 -44.74
C ASN A 390 15.95 35.96 -44.99
N ILE A 391 16.26 34.89 -44.23
CA ILE A 391 15.46 33.68 -44.18
C ILE A 391 15.14 33.35 -42.72
N ILE A 392 14.00 32.72 -42.52
CA ILE A 392 13.63 32.12 -41.25
C ILE A 392 12.93 30.77 -41.52
N VAL A 393 13.30 29.77 -40.73
CA VAL A 393 12.62 28.48 -40.72
C VAL A 393 11.97 28.30 -39.37
N GLN A 394 10.71 27.86 -39.39
CA GLN A 394 9.95 27.55 -38.16
C GLN A 394 9.46 26.13 -38.21
N GLY A 395 9.38 25.46 -37.04
CA GLY A 395 8.86 24.11 -36.93
C GLY A 395 9.90 23.00 -37.06
N ILE A 396 11.21 23.29 -37.06
CA ILE A 396 12.27 22.30 -37.08
C ILE A 396 12.72 21.98 -35.63
N ASP A 397 13.09 20.70 -35.37
CA ASP A 397 13.48 20.24 -34.01
C ASP A 397 14.97 20.36 -33.72
N LYS A 398 15.75 20.44 -34.78
CA LYS A 398 17.23 20.54 -34.73
C LYS A 398 17.74 21.40 -35.85
N ASN A 399 18.95 21.88 -35.75
CA ASN A 399 19.60 22.64 -36.81
C ASN A 399 19.56 21.86 -38.13
N ASP A 400 19.27 22.59 -39.19
CA ASP A 400 19.17 22.10 -40.55
C ASP A 400 19.88 23.05 -41.53
N PHE A 401 19.78 22.80 -42.82
CA PHE A 401 20.33 23.66 -43.86
C PHE A 401 19.24 24.07 -44.84
N VAL A 402 19.23 25.36 -45.21
CA VAL A 402 18.52 25.85 -46.41
C VAL A 402 19.48 25.80 -47.57
N GLN A 403 19.15 25.00 -48.55
CA GLN A 403 19.84 24.91 -49.84
C GLN A 403 19.31 25.95 -50.81
N ILE A 404 20.18 26.75 -51.35
CA ILE A 404 19.86 27.74 -52.41
C ILE A 404 20.25 27.12 -53.72
N ILE A 405 19.29 26.86 -54.58
CA ILE A 405 19.48 26.20 -55.86
C ILE A 405 19.02 27.10 -57.02
N ASP A 406 19.70 27.04 -58.14
CA ASP A 406 19.32 27.76 -59.35
C ASP A 406 18.19 27.05 -60.14
N VAL A 407 17.73 27.67 -61.22
CA VAL A 407 16.63 27.16 -62.03
C VAL A 407 16.89 25.81 -62.72
N ILE A 408 18.16 25.41 -62.83
CA ILE A 408 18.55 24.11 -63.40
C ILE A 408 18.90 23.09 -62.29
N GLY A 409 18.68 23.44 -61.02
CA GLY A 409 18.83 22.53 -59.85
C GLY A 409 20.24 22.48 -59.28
N ARG A 410 21.19 23.32 -59.70
CA ARG A 410 22.53 23.37 -59.10
C ARG A 410 22.50 24.04 -57.75
N LEU A 411 23.17 23.42 -56.77
CA LEU A 411 23.38 24.01 -55.46
C LEU A 411 24.36 25.17 -55.57
N ILE A 412 23.89 26.38 -55.19
CA ILE A 412 24.68 27.61 -55.19
C ILE A 412 25.28 27.86 -53.80
N GLN A 413 24.47 27.69 -52.75
CA GLN A 413 24.86 27.95 -51.37
C GLN A 413 24.05 27.11 -50.38
N GLN A 414 24.63 26.84 -49.21
CA GLN A 414 23.90 26.30 -48.05
C GLN A 414 24.01 27.26 -46.85
N VAL A 415 22.90 27.45 -46.14
CA VAL A 415 22.86 28.29 -44.94
C VAL A 415 22.32 27.44 -43.80
N GLN A 416 23.11 27.32 -42.73
CA GLN A 416 22.64 26.64 -41.51
C GLN A 416 21.53 27.46 -40.86
N VAL A 417 20.45 26.79 -40.46
CA VAL A 417 19.29 27.39 -39.83
C VAL A 417 18.93 26.66 -38.53
N SER A 418 18.41 27.43 -37.60
CA SER A 418 17.84 26.93 -36.32
C SER A 418 16.39 27.36 -36.24
N ASP A 419 15.57 26.65 -35.44
CA ASP A 419 14.14 26.97 -35.33
C ASP A 419 13.93 28.42 -34.89
N ASN A 420 13.11 29.12 -35.65
CA ASN A 420 12.68 30.51 -35.41
C ASN A 420 13.86 31.53 -35.25
N VAL A 421 15.02 31.23 -35.86
CA VAL A 421 16.19 32.11 -35.89
C VAL A 421 16.36 32.70 -37.28
N GLN A 422 16.36 34.03 -37.37
CA GLN A 422 16.61 34.72 -38.64
C GLN A 422 18.09 34.56 -39.04
N GLN A 423 18.31 34.19 -40.31
CA GLN A 423 19.61 34.11 -40.95
C GLN A 423 19.68 35.08 -42.13
N LYS A 424 20.81 35.76 -42.25
CA LYS A 424 21.10 36.63 -43.38
C LYS A 424 21.80 35.86 -44.49
N VAL A 425 21.32 35.98 -45.70
CA VAL A 425 21.94 35.45 -46.93
C VAL A 425 22.60 36.58 -47.66
N ASN A 426 23.89 36.40 -47.97
CA ASN A 426 24.64 37.41 -48.72
C ASN A 426 24.15 37.48 -50.13
N LYS A 427 24.43 38.63 -50.79
CA LYS A 427 24.01 38.95 -52.18
C LYS A 427 24.36 37.81 -53.15
N LEU A 428 23.31 37.33 -53.81
CA LEU A 428 23.41 36.40 -54.93
C LEU A 428 23.45 37.18 -56.27
N PRO A 429 24.02 36.65 -57.34
CA PRO A 429 23.85 37.21 -58.68
C PRO A 429 22.38 37.40 -59.04
N ALA A 430 22.10 38.36 -59.93
CA ALA A 430 20.73 38.60 -60.42
C ALA A 430 20.21 37.29 -61.07
N GLY A 431 19.00 36.88 -60.62
CA GLY A 431 18.44 35.61 -61.10
C GLY A 431 17.25 35.10 -60.27
N THR A 432 16.76 33.94 -60.66
CA THR A 432 15.73 33.22 -59.90
C THR A 432 16.36 32.02 -59.23
N TYR A 433 16.06 31.88 -57.92
CA TYR A 433 16.54 30.78 -57.06
C TYR A 433 15.40 30.13 -56.32
N PHE A 434 15.61 28.89 -55.92
CA PHE A 434 14.71 28.18 -55.00
C PHE A 434 15.44 27.90 -53.69
N LEU A 435 14.83 28.30 -52.59
CA LEU A 435 15.28 27.94 -51.25
C LEU A 435 14.59 26.64 -50.85
N ARG A 436 15.32 25.65 -50.46
CA ARG A 436 14.81 24.32 -50.12
C ARG A 436 15.40 23.86 -48.81
N LEU A 437 14.57 23.35 -47.89
CA LEU A 437 15.05 22.76 -46.67
C LEU A 437 15.70 21.40 -46.94
N ALA A 438 16.88 21.14 -46.38
CA ALA A 438 17.64 19.95 -46.70
C ALA A 438 16.97 18.68 -46.17
N SER A 439 16.39 18.72 -44.97
CA SER A 439 15.69 17.60 -44.33
C SER A 439 14.29 17.33 -44.90
N ASN A 440 13.66 18.35 -45.50
CA ASN A 440 12.33 18.22 -46.09
C ASN A 440 12.28 18.96 -47.43
N LYS A 441 12.44 18.20 -48.53
CA LYS A 441 12.53 18.75 -49.88
C LYS A 441 11.23 19.35 -50.42
N ASP A 442 10.10 19.10 -49.78
CA ASP A 442 8.79 19.68 -50.15
C ASP A 442 8.63 21.10 -49.63
N ILE A 443 9.47 21.54 -48.70
CA ILE A 443 9.49 22.91 -48.19
C ILE A 443 10.40 23.75 -49.09
N VAL A 444 9.76 24.44 -50.02
CA VAL A 444 10.42 25.26 -51.05
C VAL A 444 9.84 26.64 -51.08
N GLN A 445 10.71 27.66 -51.20
CA GLN A 445 10.32 29.04 -51.49
C GLN A 445 11.12 29.60 -52.66
N LYS A 446 10.44 30.20 -53.64
CA LYS A 446 11.06 30.94 -54.76
C LYS A 446 11.52 32.31 -54.28
N ILE A 447 12.71 32.72 -54.71
CA ILE A 447 13.23 34.07 -54.53
C ILE A 447 13.75 34.61 -55.88
N VAL A 448 13.65 35.93 -56.06
CA VAL A 448 14.19 36.64 -57.20
C VAL A 448 15.16 37.68 -56.70
N THR A 449 16.37 37.70 -57.25
CA THR A 449 17.42 38.71 -56.94
C THR A 449 17.60 39.62 -58.14
N GLN A 450 17.86 40.89 -57.88
CA GLN A 450 18.06 41.94 -58.91
C GLN A 450 19.48 42.50 -58.79
#